data_0e6dacb5332bcecb3510c3a43abc8740
#
_entry.id   0e6dacb5332bcecb3510c3a43abc8740
#
_cell.length_a   1.000
_cell.length_b   1.000
_cell.length_c   1.000
_cell.angle_alpha   90.00
_cell.angle_beta   90.00
_cell.angle_gamma   90.00
#
_symmetry.space_group_name_H-M   'P 1'
#
loop_
_entity.id
_entity.type
_entity.pdbx_description
1 polymer ?
#
loop_
_entity_poly.entity_id
_entity_poly.type
_entity_poly.pdbx_seq_one_letter_code
_entity_poly.pdbx_strand_id
1 'polypeptide(L)'
;MKFSIIIPVYNAEKYIDKCLASILGQTFENFECIVIDDGSSDNSNIIINKYTVNDQRFKVIHQENMGVGAARNAGLDIAKGEYIIFIDADDYVTNDFLEKFALKICSTNADIVIYSLTELHTDSIRSIVFEANNTEEIKKNILASVWPSYSWNKCYRKYLFENIRFPVGEIFEDVLIIPEVCLNAGKIVCIADKTYYYNKQ
;
A
#
# COMPACT_ATOMS: atom_id res chain seq x y z
N MET A 1 -5.21 2.37 17.33
CA MET A 1 -4.77 2.50 15.92
C MET A 1 -4.97 1.16 15.23
N LYS A 2 -5.61 1.16 14.06
CA LYS A 2 -5.84 -0.03 13.24
C LYS A 2 -5.43 0.28 11.80
N PHE A 3 -4.80 -0.67 11.10
CA PHE A 3 -4.47 -0.55 9.69
C PHE A 3 -5.49 -1.29 8.81
N SER A 4 -5.81 -0.72 7.64
CA SER A 4 -6.43 -1.43 6.53
C SER A 4 -5.41 -1.52 5.40
N ILE A 5 -5.01 -2.74 5.07
CA ILE A 5 -4.13 -3.03 3.93
C ILE A 5 -5.03 -3.36 2.74
N ILE A 6 -4.86 -2.64 1.64
CA ILE A 6 -5.64 -2.82 0.40
C ILE A 6 -4.72 -3.36 -0.67
N ILE A 7 -5.07 -4.52 -1.22
CA ILE A 7 -4.29 -5.24 -2.23
C ILE A 7 -5.15 -5.43 -3.49
N PRO A 8 -4.95 -4.60 -4.54
CA PRO A 8 -5.57 -4.85 -5.83
C PRO A 8 -4.90 -6.06 -6.51
N VAL A 9 -5.69 -6.97 -7.05
CA VAL A 9 -5.21 -8.19 -7.68
C VAL A 9 -5.85 -8.37 -9.05
N TYR A 10 -5.01 -8.57 -10.07
CA TYR A 10 -5.46 -9.00 -11.40
C TYR A 10 -4.40 -9.91 -12.01
N ASN A 11 -4.76 -11.20 -12.20
CA ASN A 11 -3.88 -12.23 -12.79
C ASN A 11 -2.48 -12.29 -12.16
N ALA A 12 -2.43 -12.42 -10.82
CA ALA A 12 -1.20 -12.41 -10.03
C ALA A 12 -0.84 -13.78 -9.42
N GLU A 13 -1.28 -14.91 -10.00
CA GLU A 13 -1.10 -16.26 -9.43
C GLU A 13 0.34 -16.61 -9.06
N LYS A 14 1.33 -16.02 -9.75
CA LYS A 14 2.76 -16.28 -9.51
C LYS A 14 3.30 -15.58 -8.25
N TYR A 15 2.64 -14.52 -7.78
CA TYR A 15 3.19 -13.61 -6.78
C TYR A 15 2.32 -13.49 -5.53
N ILE A 16 1.00 -13.55 -5.68
CA ILE A 16 0.03 -13.22 -4.63
C ILE A 16 0.22 -14.07 -3.37
N ASP A 17 0.65 -15.32 -3.47
CA ASP A 17 0.91 -16.17 -2.32
C ASP A 17 2.01 -15.59 -1.42
N LYS A 18 3.12 -15.14 -2.01
CA LYS A 18 4.22 -14.49 -1.28
C LYS A 18 3.79 -13.18 -0.64
N CYS A 19 3.01 -12.37 -1.38
CA CYS A 19 2.44 -11.13 -0.88
C CYS A 19 1.60 -11.38 0.38
N LEU A 20 0.58 -12.24 0.28
CA LEU A 20 -0.35 -12.53 1.38
C LEU A 20 0.35 -13.22 2.56
N ALA A 21 1.31 -14.12 2.32
CA ALA A 21 2.10 -14.74 3.38
C ALA A 21 2.90 -13.71 4.18
N SER A 22 3.45 -12.67 3.53
CA SER A 22 4.17 -11.60 4.20
C SER A 22 3.26 -10.74 5.09
N ILE A 23 2.00 -10.58 4.72
CA ILE A 23 0.99 -9.88 5.53
C ILE A 23 0.49 -10.76 6.67
N LEU A 24 0.27 -12.05 6.43
CA LEU A 24 -0.10 -13.00 7.48
C LEU A 24 0.92 -13.04 8.61
N GLY A 25 2.22 -12.96 8.28
CA GLY A 25 3.36 -13.01 9.20
C GLY A 25 3.67 -11.71 9.94
N GLN A 26 2.81 -10.67 9.89
CA GLN A 26 3.09 -9.41 10.58
C GLN A 26 3.07 -9.55 12.11
N THR A 27 4.06 -8.93 12.77
CA THR A 27 4.17 -8.90 14.25
C THR A 27 3.11 -8.00 14.89
N PHE A 28 2.64 -6.98 14.19
CA PHE A 28 1.56 -6.11 14.64
C PHE A 28 0.20 -6.67 14.19
N GLU A 29 -0.66 -7.05 15.15
CA GLU A 29 -1.86 -7.85 14.90
C GLU A 29 -3.12 -7.02 14.57
N ASN A 30 -3.17 -5.72 14.93
CA ASN A 30 -4.40 -4.93 14.77
C ASN A 30 -4.52 -4.34 13.35
N PHE A 31 -4.77 -5.21 12.39
CA PHE A 31 -5.00 -4.85 10.99
C PHE A 31 -6.14 -5.66 10.36
N GLU A 32 -6.58 -5.23 9.20
CA GLU A 32 -7.36 -6.01 8.24
C GLU A 32 -6.66 -5.95 6.88
N CYS A 33 -6.72 -7.04 6.14
CA CYS A 33 -6.23 -7.15 4.77
C CYS A 33 -7.43 -7.30 3.83
N ILE A 34 -7.59 -6.35 2.92
CA ILE A 34 -8.70 -6.27 1.97
C ILE A 34 -8.12 -6.53 0.59
N VAL A 35 -8.36 -7.71 0.07
CA VAL A 35 -7.93 -8.13 -1.26
C VAL A 35 -9.06 -7.84 -2.24
N ILE A 36 -8.77 -7.10 -3.31
CA ILE A 36 -9.74 -6.82 -4.35
C ILE A 36 -9.31 -7.58 -5.60
N ASP A 37 -10.00 -8.68 -5.88
CA ASP A 37 -9.83 -9.44 -7.12
C ASP A 37 -10.59 -8.74 -8.25
N ASP A 38 -9.86 -8.05 -9.10
CA ASP A 38 -10.35 -7.24 -10.21
C ASP A 38 -10.59 -8.09 -11.48
N GLY A 39 -11.33 -9.20 -11.32
CA GLY A 39 -11.72 -10.07 -12.39
C GLY A 39 -10.61 -10.99 -12.92
N SER A 40 -9.79 -11.55 -12.03
CA SER A 40 -8.73 -12.49 -12.43
C SER A 40 -9.28 -13.73 -13.09
N SER A 41 -8.61 -14.16 -14.18
CA SER A 41 -8.93 -15.38 -14.94
C SER A 41 -7.96 -16.53 -14.67
N ASP A 42 -6.90 -16.28 -13.92
CA ASP A 42 -5.91 -17.27 -13.50
C ASP A 42 -6.25 -17.89 -12.10
N ASN A 43 -5.31 -18.57 -11.47
CA ASN A 43 -5.51 -19.19 -10.17
C ASN A 43 -5.40 -18.23 -8.97
N SER A 44 -5.31 -16.90 -9.17
CA SER A 44 -5.20 -15.91 -8.09
C SER A 44 -6.30 -16.09 -7.05
N ASN A 45 -7.56 -16.26 -7.48
CA ASN A 45 -8.71 -16.45 -6.60
C ASN A 45 -8.59 -17.70 -5.70
N ILE A 46 -8.08 -18.81 -6.24
CA ILE A 46 -7.86 -20.05 -5.47
C ILE A 46 -6.84 -19.80 -4.36
N ILE A 47 -5.79 -19.03 -4.63
CA ILE A 47 -4.75 -18.71 -3.65
C ILE A 47 -5.31 -17.77 -2.58
N ILE A 48 -6.00 -16.69 -2.97
CA ILE A 48 -6.61 -15.72 -2.05
C ILE A 48 -7.55 -16.41 -1.06
N ASN A 49 -8.39 -17.33 -1.53
CA ASN A 49 -9.37 -18.05 -0.71
C ASN A 49 -8.71 -18.87 0.41
N LYS A 50 -7.48 -19.37 0.24
CA LYS A 50 -6.77 -20.07 1.33
C LYS A 50 -6.54 -19.16 2.54
N TYR A 51 -6.26 -17.88 2.31
CA TYR A 51 -6.01 -16.92 3.39
C TYR A 51 -7.31 -16.46 4.05
N THR A 52 -8.34 -16.16 3.27
CA THR A 52 -9.62 -15.66 3.79
C THR A 52 -10.38 -16.69 4.63
N VAL A 53 -10.21 -17.98 4.35
CA VAL A 53 -10.81 -19.07 5.14
C VAL A 53 -10.08 -19.28 6.46
N ASN A 54 -8.77 -19.08 6.51
CA ASN A 54 -7.92 -19.42 7.66
C ASN A 54 -7.69 -18.26 8.62
N ASP A 55 -7.87 -16.99 8.19
CA ASP A 55 -7.65 -15.83 9.04
C ASP A 55 -8.72 -14.75 8.79
N GLN A 56 -9.49 -14.41 9.83
CA GLN A 56 -10.59 -13.44 9.77
C GLN A 56 -10.12 -12.00 9.47
N ARG A 57 -8.83 -11.71 9.57
CA ARG A 57 -8.27 -10.42 9.18
C ARG A 57 -8.26 -10.22 7.67
N PHE A 58 -8.27 -11.31 6.89
CA PHE A 58 -8.30 -11.29 5.43
C PHE A 58 -9.73 -11.31 4.91
N LYS A 59 -10.01 -10.43 3.96
CA LYS A 59 -11.29 -10.31 3.25
C LYS A 59 -11.03 -10.22 1.77
N VAL A 60 -11.91 -10.76 0.96
CA VAL A 60 -11.86 -10.63 -0.49
C VAL A 60 -13.13 -10.01 -1.03
N ILE A 61 -12.98 -9.13 -2.01
CA ILE A 61 -14.06 -8.64 -2.87
C ILE A 61 -13.69 -9.04 -4.29
N HIS A 62 -14.68 -9.59 -5.00
CA HIS A 62 -14.58 -9.89 -6.42
C HIS A 62 -15.36 -8.84 -7.21
N GLN A 63 -14.76 -8.27 -8.23
CA GLN A 63 -15.41 -7.35 -9.15
C GLN A 63 -15.07 -7.69 -10.61
N GLU A 64 -15.82 -7.17 -11.55
CA GLU A 64 -15.42 -7.17 -12.97
C GLU A 64 -14.18 -6.28 -13.13
N ASN A 65 -13.30 -6.62 -14.08
CA ASN A 65 -12.07 -5.85 -14.30
C ASN A 65 -12.39 -4.40 -14.69
N MET A 66 -12.10 -3.49 -13.77
CA MET A 66 -12.27 -2.05 -13.91
C MET A 66 -10.95 -1.28 -13.72
N GLY A 67 -9.84 -2.00 -13.54
CA GLY A 67 -8.50 -1.44 -13.36
C GLY A 67 -8.13 -1.15 -11.91
N VAL A 68 -6.83 -0.98 -11.69
CA VAL A 68 -6.22 -0.86 -10.36
C VAL A 68 -6.79 0.30 -9.54
N GLY A 69 -7.13 1.43 -10.17
CA GLY A 69 -7.75 2.58 -9.51
C GLY A 69 -9.13 2.23 -8.93
N ALA A 70 -9.96 1.52 -9.69
CA ALA A 70 -11.27 1.04 -9.22
C ALA A 70 -11.11 0.06 -8.06
N ALA A 71 -10.17 -0.88 -8.16
CA ALA A 71 -9.90 -1.85 -7.12
C ALA A 71 -9.44 -1.16 -5.81
N ARG A 72 -8.54 -0.16 -5.88
CA ARG A 72 -8.15 0.61 -4.69
C ARG A 72 -9.33 1.36 -4.08
N ASN A 73 -10.21 1.96 -4.90
CA ASN A 73 -11.41 2.63 -4.42
C ASN A 73 -12.37 1.67 -3.71
N ALA A 74 -12.63 0.50 -4.28
CA ALA A 74 -13.46 -0.53 -3.64
C ALA A 74 -12.90 -0.93 -2.26
N GLY A 75 -11.57 -1.04 -2.14
CA GLY A 75 -10.91 -1.27 -0.87
C GLY A 75 -11.09 -0.11 0.13
N LEU A 76 -10.95 1.15 -0.33
CA LEU A 76 -11.15 2.36 0.49
C LEU A 76 -12.56 2.45 1.06
N ASP A 77 -13.58 2.07 0.28
CA ASP A 77 -15.00 2.17 0.67
C ASP A 77 -15.35 1.26 1.85
N ILE A 78 -14.69 0.11 1.99
CA ILE A 78 -14.95 -0.84 3.07
C ILE A 78 -13.90 -0.84 4.18
N ALA A 79 -12.79 -0.12 4.01
CA ALA A 79 -11.72 -0.03 4.99
C ALA A 79 -12.20 0.53 6.32
N LYS A 80 -11.88 -0.14 7.44
CA LYS A 80 -12.27 0.24 8.80
C LYS A 80 -11.09 0.73 9.65
N GLY A 81 -9.88 0.65 9.11
CA GLY A 81 -8.67 1.11 9.77
C GLY A 81 -8.60 2.63 9.85
N GLU A 82 -7.91 3.12 10.85
CA GLU A 82 -7.57 4.54 10.98
C GLU A 82 -6.53 4.97 9.93
N TYR A 83 -5.71 4.01 9.51
CA TYR A 83 -4.66 4.18 8.52
C TYR A 83 -4.83 3.20 7.36
N ILE A 84 -4.55 3.67 6.15
CA ILE A 84 -4.61 2.92 4.88
C ILE A 84 -3.19 2.65 4.39
N ILE A 85 -2.95 1.44 3.92
CA ILE A 85 -1.72 1.03 3.25
C ILE A 85 -2.13 0.32 1.96
N PHE A 86 -1.56 0.70 0.83
CA PHE A 86 -1.69 -0.05 -0.42
C PHE A 86 -0.46 -0.93 -0.59
N ILE A 87 -0.65 -2.15 -1.06
CA ILE A 87 0.42 -3.08 -1.43
C ILE A 87 0.06 -3.69 -2.77
N ASP A 88 0.99 -3.68 -3.72
CA ASP A 88 0.76 -4.32 -5.01
C ASP A 88 0.94 -5.85 -4.90
N ALA A 89 0.16 -6.61 -5.66
CA ALA A 89 0.03 -8.06 -5.51
C ALA A 89 1.31 -8.85 -5.83
N ASP A 90 2.25 -8.24 -6.54
CA ASP A 90 3.55 -8.81 -6.91
C ASP A 90 4.68 -8.46 -5.93
N ASP A 91 4.39 -7.65 -4.91
CA ASP A 91 5.33 -7.20 -3.90
C ASP A 91 5.19 -7.95 -2.57
N TYR A 92 6.12 -7.74 -1.64
CA TYR A 92 6.05 -8.29 -0.29
C TYR A 92 6.78 -7.41 0.72
N VAL A 93 6.50 -7.63 2.02
CA VAL A 93 7.01 -6.79 3.12
C VAL A 93 7.71 -7.64 4.18
N THR A 94 8.51 -6.98 5.04
CA THR A 94 9.09 -7.64 6.23
C THR A 94 8.02 -7.87 7.31
N ASN A 95 8.27 -8.82 8.22
CA ASN A 95 7.30 -9.14 9.28
C ASN A 95 7.08 -8.00 10.29
N ASP A 96 8.00 -7.06 10.39
CA ASP A 96 7.93 -5.88 11.27
C ASP A 96 7.42 -4.60 10.58
N PHE A 97 6.94 -4.72 9.33
CA PHE A 97 6.50 -3.59 8.50
C PHE A 97 5.42 -2.73 9.18
N LEU A 98 4.33 -3.35 9.65
CA LEU A 98 3.25 -2.65 10.35
C LEU A 98 3.68 -2.11 11.72
N GLU A 99 4.53 -2.82 12.43
CA GLU A 99 5.06 -2.39 13.73
C GLU A 99 5.86 -1.08 13.59
N LYS A 100 6.72 -0.98 12.57
CA LYS A 100 7.49 0.24 12.30
C LYS A 100 6.60 1.43 11.99
N PHE A 101 5.51 1.24 11.25
CA PHE A 101 4.52 2.30 11.07
C PHE A 101 3.87 2.69 12.39
N ALA A 102 3.43 1.71 13.17
CA ALA A 102 2.79 1.95 14.46
C ALA A 102 3.68 2.79 15.39
N LEU A 103 4.96 2.42 15.52
CA LEU A 103 5.94 3.14 16.32
C LEU A 103 6.16 4.58 15.81
N LYS A 104 6.31 4.74 14.48
CA LYS A 104 6.53 6.06 13.89
C LYS A 104 5.32 6.97 14.07
N ILE A 105 4.11 6.45 13.83
CA ILE A 105 2.87 7.20 14.02
C ILE A 105 2.68 7.58 15.48
N CYS A 106 2.87 6.67 16.43
CA CYS A 106 2.76 6.94 17.86
C CYS A 106 3.71 8.05 18.32
N SER A 107 4.94 8.07 17.81
CA SER A 107 5.93 9.08 18.19
C SER A 107 5.74 10.44 17.53
N THR A 108 5.10 10.50 16.36
CA THR A 108 5.01 11.72 15.54
C THR A 108 3.62 12.25 15.33
N ASN A 109 2.58 11.42 15.50
CA ASN A 109 1.19 11.69 15.10
C ASN A 109 1.06 12.09 13.62
N ALA A 110 1.87 11.46 12.74
CA ALA A 110 1.89 11.78 11.33
C ALA A 110 0.61 11.36 10.61
N ASP A 111 0.23 12.11 9.59
CA ASP A 111 -0.87 11.79 8.68
C ASP A 111 -0.41 10.87 7.56
N ILE A 112 0.85 11.03 7.12
CA ILE A 112 1.48 10.16 6.14
C ILE A 112 2.86 9.73 6.65
N VAL A 113 3.16 8.45 6.50
CA VAL A 113 4.50 7.89 6.73
C VAL A 113 4.99 7.28 5.42
N ILE A 114 6.11 7.77 4.90
CA ILE A 114 6.77 7.25 3.69
C ILE A 114 7.88 6.32 4.13
N TYR A 115 7.96 5.14 3.54
CA TYR A 115 9.04 4.20 3.81
C TYR A 115 9.99 4.02 2.64
N SER A 116 11.22 3.69 2.99
CA SER A 116 12.26 3.30 2.05
C SER A 116 12.05 1.86 1.58
N LEU A 117 12.54 1.53 0.40
CA LEU A 117 12.24 0.25 -0.24
C LEU A 117 13.48 -0.40 -0.86
N THR A 118 13.34 -1.67 -1.16
CA THR A 118 14.31 -2.46 -1.94
C THR A 118 13.67 -2.82 -3.27
N GLU A 119 14.23 -2.34 -4.38
CA GLU A 119 13.86 -2.79 -5.73
C GLU A 119 14.58 -4.10 -6.04
N LEU A 120 13.80 -5.08 -6.46
CA LEU A 120 14.29 -6.38 -6.92
C LEU A 120 14.21 -6.39 -8.46
N HIS A 121 15.35 -6.39 -9.11
CA HIS A 121 15.48 -6.58 -10.55
C HIS A 121 15.97 -7.99 -10.84
N THR A 122 15.79 -8.47 -12.07
CA THR A 122 16.27 -9.79 -12.50
C THR A 122 17.75 -10.03 -12.18
N ASP A 123 18.60 -9.02 -12.37
CA ASP A 123 20.06 -9.14 -12.23
C ASP A 123 20.66 -8.24 -11.14
N SER A 124 19.85 -7.49 -10.38
CA SER A 124 20.35 -6.55 -9.38
C SER A 124 19.36 -6.27 -8.26
N ILE A 125 19.88 -5.78 -7.13
CA ILE A 125 19.09 -5.30 -6.01
C ILE A 125 19.48 -3.85 -5.76
N ARG A 126 18.49 -2.94 -5.73
CA ARG A 126 18.70 -1.53 -5.47
C ARG A 126 17.92 -1.08 -4.24
N SER A 127 18.56 -0.30 -3.39
CA SER A 127 17.88 0.35 -2.26
C SER A 127 17.51 1.78 -2.61
N ILE A 128 16.28 2.16 -2.32
CA ILE A 128 15.81 3.55 -2.43
C ILE A 128 15.47 4.02 -1.02
N VAL A 129 16.14 5.10 -0.59
CA VAL A 129 15.97 5.69 0.73
C VAL A 129 15.31 7.05 0.56
N PHE A 130 14.24 7.28 1.32
CA PHE A 130 13.53 8.56 1.39
C PHE A 130 13.84 9.22 2.73
N GLU A 131 14.53 10.34 2.69
CA GLU A 131 14.90 11.12 3.87
C GLU A 131 14.62 12.61 3.61
N ALA A 132 14.00 13.26 4.58
CA ALA A 132 13.76 14.69 4.55
C ALA A 132 13.65 15.23 5.97
N ASN A 133 13.97 16.53 6.14
CA ASN A 133 14.01 17.17 7.45
C ASN A 133 12.62 17.55 7.97
N ASN A 134 11.67 17.80 7.08
CA ASN A 134 10.32 18.25 7.43
C ASN A 134 9.27 17.97 6.35
N THR A 135 8.01 18.18 6.70
CA THR A 135 6.85 17.98 5.82
C THR A 135 6.90 18.81 4.53
N GLU A 136 7.35 20.06 4.59
CA GLU A 136 7.39 20.97 3.44
C GLU A 136 8.40 20.51 2.38
N GLU A 137 9.55 20.02 2.83
CA GLU A 137 10.55 19.44 1.94
C GLU A 137 10.01 18.18 1.24
N ILE A 138 9.28 17.33 1.96
CA ILE A 138 8.64 16.14 1.40
C ILE A 138 7.61 16.53 0.34
N LYS A 139 6.71 17.46 0.65
CA LYS A 139 5.70 17.96 -0.30
C LYS A 139 6.35 18.52 -1.55
N LYS A 140 7.39 19.35 -1.39
CA LYS A 140 8.15 19.90 -2.51
C LYS A 140 8.75 18.81 -3.40
N ASN A 141 9.36 17.79 -2.82
CA ASN A 141 9.98 16.70 -3.57
C ASN A 141 8.94 15.88 -4.37
N ILE A 142 7.75 15.64 -3.79
CA ILE A 142 6.66 14.94 -4.48
C ILE A 142 6.09 15.81 -5.61
N LEU A 143 5.78 17.07 -5.36
CA LEU A 143 5.23 18.00 -6.36
C LEU A 143 6.18 18.27 -7.52
N ALA A 144 7.48 18.33 -7.25
CA ALA A 144 8.50 18.49 -8.27
C ALA A 144 8.88 17.19 -8.99
N SER A 145 8.18 16.08 -8.71
CA SER A 145 8.47 14.73 -9.22
C SER A 145 9.91 14.25 -8.96
N VAL A 146 10.56 14.80 -7.92
CA VAL A 146 11.86 14.32 -7.43
C VAL A 146 11.68 12.98 -6.71
N TRP A 147 10.57 12.85 -5.98
CA TRP A 147 10.13 11.59 -5.38
C TRP A 147 8.93 11.03 -6.14
N PRO A 148 8.85 9.70 -6.30
CA PRO A 148 7.73 9.08 -7.01
C PRO A 148 6.42 9.24 -6.24
N SER A 149 5.34 9.40 -7.00
CA SER A 149 3.97 9.47 -6.46
C SER A 149 3.36 8.09 -6.21
N TYR A 150 4.18 7.06 -5.95
CA TYR A 150 3.67 5.72 -5.67
C TYR A 150 2.64 5.73 -4.54
N SER A 151 1.52 5.06 -4.75
CA SER A 151 0.51 4.87 -3.71
C SER A 151 0.98 3.87 -2.64
N TRP A 152 1.75 2.86 -3.04
CA TRP A 152 2.14 1.71 -2.23
C TRP A 152 3.34 1.94 -1.30
N ASN A 153 4.11 3.02 -1.44
CA ASN A 153 5.25 3.29 -0.55
C ASN A 153 4.90 4.22 0.63
N LYS A 154 3.64 4.27 1.00
CA LYS A 154 3.15 5.18 2.05
C LYS A 154 2.06 4.54 2.90
N CYS A 155 2.01 4.93 4.16
CA CYS A 155 0.88 4.70 5.06
C CYS A 155 0.16 6.03 5.25
N TYR A 156 -1.14 6.05 5.07
CA TYR A 156 -1.96 7.25 5.04
C TYR A 156 -3.01 7.24 6.14
N ARG A 157 -3.24 8.36 6.83
CA ARG A 157 -4.43 8.51 7.65
C ARG A 157 -5.66 8.51 6.76
N LYS A 158 -6.66 7.69 7.09
CA LYS A 158 -7.83 7.41 6.23
C LYS A 158 -8.59 8.65 5.76
N TYR A 159 -8.72 9.68 6.61
CA TYR A 159 -9.46 10.90 6.29
C TYR A 159 -8.96 11.60 5.02
N LEU A 160 -7.69 11.40 4.65
CA LEU A 160 -7.11 11.99 3.44
C LEU A 160 -7.79 11.51 2.14
N PHE A 161 -8.51 10.39 2.22
CA PHE A 161 -9.25 9.83 1.09
C PHE A 161 -10.78 10.08 1.17
N GLU A 162 -11.29 10.89 2.09
CA GLU A 162 -12.74 11.13 2.20
C GLU A 162 -13.33 11.74 0.93
N ASN A 163 -12.62 12.68 0.30
CA ASN A 163 -13.04 13.39 -0.90
C ASN A 163 -12.15 13.15 -2.12
N ILE A 164 -11.14 12.26 -2.00
CA ILE A 164 -10.20 11.94 -3.07
C ILE A 164 -10.36 10.45 -3.43
N ARG A 165 -10.47 10.17 -4.72
CA ARG A 165 -10.56 8.81 -5.25
C ARG A 165 -9.61 8.64 -6.42
N PHE A 166 -9.13 7.42 -6.60
CA PHE A 166 -8.34 7.05 -7.77
C PHE A 166 -9.21 7.17 -9.03
N PRO A 167 -8.74 7.79 -10.13
CA PRO A 167 -9.47 7.81 -11.38
C PRO A 167 -9.58 6.40 -11.95
N VAL A 168 -10.77 6.06 -12.46
CA VAL A 168 -11.06 4.75 -13.04
C VAL A 168 -10.71 4.77 -14.52
N GLY A 169 -10.00 3.72 -14.98
CA GLY A 169 -9.62 3.57 -16.38
C GLY A 169 -8.38 4.37 -16.82
N GLU A 170 -7.74 5.08 -15.88
CA GLU A 170 -6.52 5.83 -16.17
C GLU A 170 -5.26 5.00 -15.87
N ILE A 171 -4.21 5.19 -16.69
CA ILE A 171 -2.87 4.66 -16.44
C ILE A 171 -2.12 5.67 -15.56
N PHE A 172 -1.35 5.18 -14.58
CA PHE A 172 -0.65 6.02 -13.59
C PHE A 172 -1.60 6.86 -12.73
N GLU A 173 -2.68 6.25 -12.30
CA GLU A 173 -3.74 6.84 -11.47
C GLU A 173 -3.20 7.43 -10.14
N ASP A 174 -2.10 6.90 -9.62
CA ASP A 174 -1.43 7.38 -8.42
C ASP A 174 -0.74 8.75 -8.64
N VAL A 175 -0.12 8.99 -9.80
CA VAL A 175 0.49 10.28 -10.13
C VAL A 175 -0.54 11.40 -10.13
N LEU A 176 -1.80 11.09 -10.44
CA LEU A 176 -2.87 12.07 -10.50
C LEU A 176 -3.38 12.49 -9.12
N ILE A 177 -3.38 11.58 -8.13
CA ILE A 177 -4.00 11.87 -6.83
C ILE A 177 -3.03 11.96 -5.66
N ILE A 178 -1.94 11.24 -5.65
CA ILE A 178 -1.03 11.20 -4.49
C ILE A 178 -0.42 12.57 -4.15
N PRO A 179 -0.07 13.44 -5.13
CA PRO A 179 0.35 14.80 -4.82
C PRO A 179 -0.72 15.59 -4.05
N GLU A 180 -2.00 15.48 -4.44
CA GLU A 180 -3.12 16.13 -3.76
C GLU A 180 -3.33 15.58 -2.35
N VAL A 181 -3.29 14.25 -2.17
CA VAL A 181 -3.34 13.59 -0.86
C VAL A 181 -2.22 14.08 0.05
N CYS A 182 -0.99 14.23 -0.48
CA CYS A 182 0.15 14.74 0.28
C CYS A 182 -0.01 16.23 0.63
N LEU A 183 -0.59 17.04 -0.25
CA LEU A 183 -0.86 18.47 0.03
C LEU A 183 -1.83 18.64 1.20
N ASN A 184 -2.85 17.78 1.28
CA ASN A 184 -3.88 17.82 2.33
C ASN A 184 -3.39 17.27 3.68
N ALA A 185 -2.25 16.59 3.73
CA ALA A 185 -1.66 16.11 4.96
C ALA A 185 -1.05 17.25 5.79
N GLY A 186 -1.33 17.27 7.09
CA GLY A 186 -0.72 18.20 8.03
C GLY A 186 0.71 17.83 8.38
N LYS A 187 0.99 16.53 8.53
CA LYS A 187 2.33 16.03 8.89
C LYS A 187 2.71 14.80 8.10
N ILE A 188 3.85 14.88 7.41
CA ILE A 188 4.45 13.77 6.65
C ILE A 188 5.83 13.50 7.24
N VAL A 189 6.17 12.21 7.43
CA VAL A 189 7.47 11.77 7.93
C VAL A 189 7.98 10.59 7.12
N CYS A 190 9.30 10.33 7.21
CA CYS A 190 9.94 9.19 6.55
C CYS A 190 10.44 8.16 7.54
N ILE A 191 10.49 6.89 7.10
CA ILE A 191 11.19 5.77 7.74
C ILE A 191 12.29 5.34 6.77
N ALA A 192 13.55 5.37 7.24
CA ALA A 192 14.70 4.93 6.44
C ALA A 192 14.79 3.40 6.29
N ASP A 193 14.07 2.66 7.13
CA ASP A 193 14.02 1.20 7.09
C ASP A 193 13.42 0.71 5.77
N LYS A 194 14.08 -0.30 5.18
CA LYS A 194 13.70 -0.93 3.92
C LYS A 194 12.83 -2.14 4.22
N THR A 195 11.57 -1.90 4.43
CA THR A 195 10.60 -2.92 4.85
C THR A 195 9.72 -3.43 3.72
N TYR A 196 9.86 -2.83 2.53
CA TYR A 196 9.09 -3.17 1.34
C TYR A 196 10.02 -3.65 0.22
N TYR A 197 9.65 -4.75 -0.43
CA TYR A 197 10.35 -5.33 -1.54
C TYR A 197 9.52 -5.18 -2.80
N TYR A 198 9.93 -4.23 -3.65
CA TYR A 198 9.31 -3.93 -4.93
C TYR A 198 9.87 -4.86 -6.00
N ASN A 199 9.02 -5.71 -6.56
CA ASN A 199 9.37 -6.68 -7.59
C ASN A 199 9.27 -6.06 -8.98
N LYS A 200 10.38 -5.53 -9.48
CA LYS A 200 10.45 -4.88 -10.79
C LYS A 200 10.77 -5.91 -11.87
N GLN A 201 9.75 -6.31 -12.57
CA GLN A 201 9.83 -7.25 -13.69
C GLN A 201 10.34 -6.59 -14.97
#